data_f14f9fce9b47f8d3dd1a7c2b61d18a3e
#
_entry.id   f14f9fce9b47f8d3dd1a7c2b61d18a3e
#
_cell.length_a   1.000
_cell.length_b   1.000
_cell.length_c   1.000
_cell.angle_alpha   90.00
_cell.angle_beta   90.00
_cell.angle_gamma   90.00
#
_symmetry.space_group_name_H-M   'P 1'
#
loop_
_entity.id
_entity.type
_entity.pdbx_description
1 polymer ?
#
loop_
_entity_poly.entity_id
_entity_poly.type
_entity_poly.pdbx_seq_one_letter_code
_entity_poly.pdbx_strand_id
1 'polypeptide(L)'
;MGLEQYKGDMSMCCRCSCCKFIPLQQVSGYENTYVCPSIARYEYHSYSGGGRMNIGAAALNQGFYYTDRLLDIVYNCQMCGACGVSCNYAMDMEVQEPINEFRIKCVEDGQTHPELDKVIKLLRKQGSMVPAVGKRGDWADGLDLKDATMEKVDVLYHVGCLTSYDENMHKLAKATAKILRTAGVDFGIAGDAETCCGSRAYQMGYREDFLKQAKKNMALIKKAGIKTVVTSCADGYQAFKVLYDQYKLKGNLEVLHISEYIDRLIKKGKLKLKKKVDLSVTYHDPCRLGRLGEPWIHWEGKKIPGDRFVFDPPKKYRRGTNGIYEPPRDVLKSIPGIKFSEMTRIKEYAWCCGAGGGVNESNPEFAIWTALNRIDEATSTGSEAIVSACPWCEKTFNNAIKESGSSLKVYDIVELVAKAI
;
A
#
# COMPACT_ATOMS: atom_id res chain seq x y z
N MET A 1 -9.19 2.41 19.51
CA MET A 1 -9.53 1.19 18.75
C MET A 1 -8.73 0.06 19.39
N GLY A 2 -9.24 -1.13 19.42
CA GLY A 2 -8.57 -2.30 19.96
C GLY A 2 -9.22 -3.58 19.42
N LEU A 3 -8.56 -4.73 19.60
CA LEU A 3 -8.98 -6.02 19.06
C LEU A 3 -10.40 -6.41 19.51
N GLU A 4 -10.80 -6.03 20.73
CA GLU A 4 -12.15 -6.27 21.28
C GLU A 4 -13.30 -5.77 20.38
N GLN A 5 -13.10 -4.66 19.68
CA GLN A 5 -14.13 -4.08 18.80
C GLN A 5 -14.51 -5.04 17.65
N TYR A 6 -13.58 -5.90 17.27
CA TYR A 6 -13.73 -6.86 16.18
C TYR A 6 -14.11 -8.27 16.65
N LYS A 7 -14.42 -8.46 17.94
CA LYS A 7 -14.83 -9.76 18.49
C LYS A 7 -16.00 -10.36 17.70
N GLY A 8 -16.97 -9.53 17.30
CA GLY A 8 -18.11 -9.93 16.49
C GLY A 8 -17.67 -10.48 15.12
N ASP A 9 -16.88 -9.71 14.36
CA ASP A 9 -16.39 -10.13 13.05
C ASP A 9 -15.55 -11.41 13.14
N MET A 10 -14.63 -11.48 14.12
CA MET A 10 -13.80 -12.67 14.33
C MET A 10 -14.63 -13.92 14.69
N SER A 11 -15.68 -13.76 15.51
CA SER A 11 -16.55 -14.87 15.93
C SER A 11 -17.48 -15.37 14.81
N MET A 12 -17.75 -14.53 13.80
CA MET A 12 -18.59 -14.89 12.66
C MET A 12 -17.84 -15.71 11.60
N CYS A 13 -16.50 -15.83 11.69
CA CYS A 13 -15.73 -16.58 10.72
C CYS A 13 -16.14 -18.07 10.71
N CYS A 14 -16.87 -18.48 9.68
CA CYS A 14 -17.34 -19.85 9.49
C CYS A 14 -16.34 -20.77 8.78
N ARG A 15 -15.12 -20.31 8.55
CA ARG A 15 -14.04 -21.08 7.88
C ARG A 15 -14.38 -21.49 6.44
N CYS A 16 -15.20 -20.73 5.72
CA CYS A 16 -15.65 -21.02 4.36
C CYS A 16 -14.53 -21.00 3.30
N SER A 17 -13.32 -20.55 3.66
CA SER A 17 -12.15 -20.43 2.79
C SER A 17 -12.22 -19.30 1.73
N CYS A 18 -13.28 -18.51 1.63
CA CYS A 18 -13.36 -17.40 0.67
C CYS A 18 -12.17 -16.43 0.76
N CYS A 19 -11.60 -16.22 1.94
CA CYS A 19 -10.40 -15.37 2.13
C CYS A 19 -9.11 -15.91 1.49
N LYS A 20 -9.14 -17.13 0.94
CA LYS A 20 -7.97 -17.77 0.29
C LYS A 20 -7.94 -17.56 -1.20
N PHE A 21 -9.13 -17.48 -1.85
CA PHE A 21 -9.32 -17.58 -3.27
C PHE A 21 -10.06 -16.36 -3.82
N ILE A 22 -9.82 -16.08 -5.10
CA ILE A 22 -10.66 -15.17 -5.87
C ILE A 22 -12.00 -15.88 -6.13
N PRO A 23 -13.16 -15.20 -6.00
CA PRO A 23 -14.44 -15.77 -6.40
C PRO A 23 -14.40 -16.27 -7.85
N LEU A 24 -14.87 -17.50 -8.11
CA LEU A 24 -14.75 -18.13 -9.43
C LEU A 24 -15.34 -17.29 -10.58
N GLN A 25 -16.38 -16.50 -10.30
CA GLN A 25 -16.98 -15.60 -11.27
C GLN A 25 -16.06 -14.43 -11.68
N GLN A 26 -14.99 -14.19 -10.93
CA GLN A 26 -14.05 -13.08 -11.12
C GLN A 26 -12.71 -13.53 -11.71
N VAL A 27 -12.52 -14.84 -11.93
CA VAL A 27 -11.28 -15.41 -12.44
C VAL A 27 -11.46 -15.91 -13.88
N SER A 28 -10.54 -15.55 -14.76
CA SER A 28 -10.46 -16.05 -16.12
C SER A 28 -9.63 -17.34 -16.18
N GLY A 29 -10.21 -18.46 -15.78
CA GLY A 29 -9.55 -19.76 -15.78
C GLY A 29 -9.18 -20.27 -14.37
N TYR A 30 -8.60 -21.48 -14.31
CA TYR A 30 -8.28 -22.15 -13.03
C TYR A 30 -6.88 -21.85 -12.50
N GLU A 31 -6.00 -21.32 -13.35
CA GLU A 31 -4.69 -20.85 -12.95
C GLU A 31 -4.84 -19.53 -12.16
N ASN A 32 -3.98 -19.30 -11.19
CA ASN A 32 -3.98 -18.07 -10.40
C ASN A 32 -5.24 -17.82 -9.56
N THR A 33 -5.85 -18.87 -9.02
CA THR A 33 -7.07 -18.76 -8.18
C THR A 33 -6.79 -18.24 -6.77
N TYR A 34 -5.58 -18.40 -6.26
CA TYR A 34 -5.22 -17.88 -4.94
C TYR A 34 -5.17 -16.36 -4.94
N VAL A 35 -5.76 -15.76 -3.88
CA VAL A 35 -5.65 -14.32 -3.61
C VAL A 35 -4.67 -14.02 -2.47
N CYS A 36 -4.44 -14.99 -1.60
CA CYS A 36 -3.59 -14.84 -0.41
C CYS A 36 -2.23 -15.53 -0.60
N PRO A 37 -1.11 -14.77 -0.70
CA PRO A 37 0.23 -15.36 -0.85
C PRO A 37 0.61 -16.30 0.29
N SER A 38 0.23 -15.96 1.52
CA SER A 38 0.54 -16.75 2.70
C SER A 38 -0.11 -18.15 2.63
N ILE A 39 -1.34 -18.26 2.16
CA ILE A 39 -1.98 -19.57 1.93
C ILE A 39 -1.34 -20.31 0.75
N ALA A 40 -1.04 -19.62 -0.32
CA ALA A 40 -0.41 -20.25 -1.48
C ALA A 40 0.99 -20.83 -1.16
N ARG A 41 1.72 -20.21 -0.21
CA ARG A 41 3.05 -20.67 0.22
C ARG A 41 3.02 -21.76 1.28
N TYR A 42 2.17 -21.60 2.31
CA TYR A 42 2.22 -22.45 3.51
C TYR A 42 1.12 -23.51 3.59
N GLU A 43 0.04 -23.36 2.80
CA GLU A 43 -1.09 -24.28 2.64
C GLU A 43 -1.94 -24.55 3.90
N TYR A 44 -1.51 -24.14 5.09
CA TYR A 44 -2.26 -24.30 6.33
C TYR A 44 -3.27 -23.16 6.54
N HIS A 45 -4.49 -23.52 6.99
CA HIS A 45 -5.57 -22.57 7.24
C HIS A 45 -5.18 -21.44 8.19
N SER A 46 -4.34 -21.70 9.20
CA SER A 46 -3.83 -20.69 10.13
C SER A 46 -3.15 -19.49 9.45
N TYR A 47 -2.56 -19.69 8.28
CA TYR A 47 -1.95 -18.63 7.48
C TYR A 47 -2.95 -17.85 6.61
N SER A 48 -4.25 -18.20 6.62
CA SER A 48 -5.29 -17.44 5.95
C SER A 48 -5.78 -16.23 6.77
N GLY A 49 -6.55 -15.34 6.14
CA GLY A 49 -7.25 -14.28 6.85
C GLY A 49 -8.16 -14.83 7.96
N GLY A 50 -8.98 -15.82 7.63
CA GLY A 50 -9.87 -16.48 8.60
C GLY A 50 -9.11 -17.18 9.73
N GLY A 51 -7.98 -17.84 9.42
CA GLY A 51 -7.14 -18.47 10.45
C GLY A 51 -6.59 -17.43 11.44
N ARG A 52 -6.07 -16.31 10.94
CA ARG A 52 -5.58 -15.22 11.80
C ARG A 52 -6.70 -14.55 12.61
N MET A 53 -7.91 -14.42 12.06
CA MET A 53 -9.07 -13.96 12.82
C MET A 53 -9.43 -14.91 13.97
N ASN A 54 -9.41 -16.23 13.75
CA ASN A 54 -9.63 -17.21 14.81
C ASN A 54 -8.56 -17.13 15.92
N ILE A 55 -7.29 -16.91 15.55
CA ILE A 55 -6.21 -16.70 16.52
C ILE A 55 -6.45 -15.39 17.29
N GLY A 56 -6.82 -14.31 16.59
CA GLY A 56 -7.16 -13.04 17.22
C GLY A 56 -8.34 -13.16 18.20
N ALA A 57 -9.36 -13.93 17.84
CA ALA A 57 -10.48 -14.21 18.75
C ALA A 57 -10.01 -15.00 20.01
N ALA A 58 -9.12 -15.95 19.84
CA ALA A 58 -8.53 -16.69 20.96
C ALA A 58 -7.68 -15.78 21.86
N ALA A 59 -7.03 -14.78 21.31
CA ALA A 59 -6.20 -13.82 22.06
C ALA A 59 -7.00 -12.89 22.99
N LEU A 60 -8.33 -12.90 22.88
CA LEU A 60 -9.23 -12.19 23.80
C LEU A 60 -9.62 -13.04 25.03
N ASN A 61 -9.22 -14.29 25.09
CA ASN A 61 -9.55 -15.17 26.20
C ASN A 61 -8.45 -15.13 27.28
N GLN A 62 -8.85 -15.38 28.53
CA GLN A 62 -7.89 -15.57 29.62
C GLN A 62 -7.04 -16.82 29.36
N GLY A 63 -5.76 -16.76 29.72
CA GLY A 63 -4.81 -17.86 29.55
C GLY A 63 -4.27 -18.00 28.11
N PHE A 64 -4.54 -17.04 27.21
CA PHE A 64 -3.86 -16.99 25.91
C PHE A 64 -2.35 -16.79 26.10
N TYR A 65 -1.55 -17.58 25.39
CA TYR A 65 -0.10 -17.49 25.40
C TYR A 65 0.47 -17.44 23.99
N TYR A 66 1.58 -16.77 23.84
CA TYR A 66 2.28 -16.66 22.56
C TYR A 66 3.28 -17.80 22.41
N THR A 67 3.39 -18.31 21.19
CA THR A 67 4.43 -19.26 20.78
C THR A 67 5.15 -18.72 19.56
N ASP A 68 6.38 -19.19 19.31
CA ASP A 68 7.12 -18.81 18.09
C ASP A 68 6.33 -19.11 16.82
N ARG A 69 5.63 -20.26 16.81
CA ARG A 69 4.78 -20.64 15.67
C ARG A 69 3.59 -19.70 15.46
N LEU A 70 3.01 -19.20 16.53
CA LEU A 70 1.94 -18.22 16.46
C LEU A 70 2.46 -16.90 15.88
N LEU A 71 3.61 -16.43 16.36
CA LEU A 71 4.23 -15.21 15.86
C LEU A 71 4.65 -15.36 14.39
N ASP A 72 5.18 -16.52 14.00
CA ASP A 72 5.45 -16.85 12.60
C ASP A 72 4.18 -16.73 11.73
N ILE A 73 3.05 -17.28 12.15
CA ILE A 73 1.77 -17.14 11.44
C ILE A 73 1.34 -15.67 11.34
N VAL A 74 1.47 -14.90 12.42
CA VAL A 74 1.05 -13.50 12.47
C VAL A 74 1.89 -12.63 11.54
N TYR A 75 3.22 -12.80 11.58
CA TYR A 75 4.13 -11.92 10.83
C TYR A 75 4.37 -12.38 9.38
N ASN A 76 4.10 -13.62 9.01
CA ASN A 76 4.08 -14.06 7.61
C ASN A 76 2.79 -13.68 6.87
N CYS A 77 2.43 -12.41 6.94
CA CYS A 77 1.30 -11.79 6.23
C CYS A 77 1.71 -10.43 5.68
N GLN A 78 1.63 -10.24 4.38
CA GLN A 78 1.94 -8.95 3.73
C GLN A 78 0.95 -7.83 4.06
N MET A 79 -0.07 -8.08 4.85
CA MET A 79 -1.10 -7.09 5.18
C MET A 79 -1.70 -6.43 3.93
N CYS A 80 -1.82 -7.18 2.85
CA CYS A 80 -2.21 -6.68 1.54
C CYS A 80 -3.74 -6.50 1.36
N GLY A 81 -4.58 -7.02 2.27
CA GLY A 81 -6.02 -6.82 2.28
C GLY A 81 -6.83 -7.68 1.30
N ALA A 82 -6.20 -8.53 0.49
CA ALA A 82 -6.91 -9.34 -0.51
C ALA A 82 -7.92 -10.31 0.11
N CYS A 83 -7.59 -10.87 1.28
CA CYS A 83 -8.52 -11.73 2.05
C CYS A 83 -9.79 -10.96 2.48
N GLY A 84 -9.67 -9.67 2.79
CA GLY A 84 -10.81 -8.80 3.13
C GLY A 84 -11.76 -8.62 1.96
N VAL A 85 -11.22 -8.33 0.76
CA VAL A 85 -12.04 -8.19 -0.46
C VAL A 85 -12.88 -9.43 -0.71
N SER A 86 -12.25 -10.60 -0.73
CA SER A 86 -12.94 -11.86 -0.99
C SER A 86 -13.95 -12.23 0.11
N CYS A 87 -13.62 -11.93 1.37
CA CYS A 87 -14.53 -12.16 2.50
C CYS A 87 -15.72 -11.18 2.47
N ASN A 88 -15.49 -9.91 2.19
CA ASN A 88 -16.56 -8.92 2.08
C ASN A 88 -17.53 -9.25 0.93
N TYR A 89 -17.03 -9.82 -0.16
CA TYR A 89 -17.89 -10.29 -1.24
C TYR A 89 -18.84 -11.42 -0.79
N ALA A 90 -18.33 -12.36 0.04
CA ALA A 90 -19.07 -13.54 0.44
C ALA A 90 -19.86 -13.38 1.75
N MET A 91 -19.35 -12.60 2.71
CA MET A 91 -19.80 -12.63 4.11
C MET A 91 -20.00 -11.26 4.74
N ASP A 92 -19.71 -10.17 4.06
CA ASP A 92 -19.77 -8.80 4.60
C ASP A 92 -19.04 -8.63 5.95
N MET A 93 -17.85 -9.21 6.07
CA MET A 93 -17.05 -9.17 7.29
C MET A 93 -15.77 -8.37 7.11
N GLU A 94 -15.39 -7.63 8.15
CA GLU A 94 -14.08 -7.01 8.20
C GLU A 94 -13.01 -8.05 8.60
N VAL A 95 -11.97 -8.17 7.78
CA VAL A 95 -10.88 -9.14 7.99
C VAL A 95 -9.54 -8.44 8.21
N GLN A 96 -9.27 -7.37 7.47
CA GLN A 96 -7.98 -6.70 7.49
C GLN A 96 -7.72 -5.98 8.82
N GLU A 97 -8.71 -5.26 9.32
CA GLU A 97 -8.57 -4.47 10.55
C GLU A 97 -8.40 -5.38 11.80
N PRO A 98 -9.19 -6.47 12.00
CA PRO A 98 -8.93 -7.40 13.11
C PRO A 98 -7.51 -7.98 13.09
N ILE A 99 -6.98 -8.33 11.91
CA ILE A 99 -5.61 -8.84 11.79
C ILE A 99 -4.59 -7.76 12.18
N ASN A 100 -4.83 -6.50 11.78
CA ASN A 100 -3.97 -5.40 12.16
C ASN A 100 -4.04 -5.09 13.67
N GLU A 101 -5.23 -5.07 14.26
CA GLU A 101 -5.42 -4.88 15.70
C GLU A 101 -4.80 -6.04 16.50
N PHE A 102 -4.79 -7.26 15.96
CA PHE A 102 -4.08 -8.36 16.60
C PHE A 102 -2.55 -8.15 16.56
N ARG A 103 -1.98 -7.63 15.47
CA ARG A 103 -0.57 -7.24 15.43
C ARG A 103 -0.24 -6.12 16.42
N ILE A 104 -1.14 -5.15 16.55
CA ILE A 104 -1.00 -4.07 17.53
C ILE A 104 -0.99 -4.66 18.94
N LYS A 105 -1.91 -5.58 19.26
CA LYS A 105 -1.91 -6.29 20.53
C LYS A 105 -0.62 -7.07 20.75
N CYS A 106 -0.08 -7.76 19.75
CA CYS A 106 1.22 -8.44 19.88
C CYS A 106 2.32 -7.45 20.31
N VAL A 107 2.38 -6.28 19.68
CA VAL A 107 3.37 -5.24 20.02
C VAL A 107 3.13 -4.68 21.43
N GLU A 108 1.88 -4.41 21.80
CA GLU A 108 1.50 -3.92 23.15
C GLU A 108 1.83 -4.94 24.24
N ASP A 109 1.73 -6.24 23.94
CA ASP A 109 2.09 -7.34 24.85
C ASP A 109 3.61 -7.67 24.81
N GLY A 110 4.43 -6.89 24.10
CA GLY A 110 5.88 -7.10 23.98
C GLY A 110 6.28 -8.26 23.07
N GLN A 111 5.35 -8.79 22.27
CA GLN A 111 5.55 -9.92 21.36
C GLN A 111 5.89 -9.42 19.95
N THR A 112 7.08 -8.90 19.78
CA THR A 112 7.55 -8.28 18.55
C THR A 112 8.45 -9.21 17.73
N HIS A 113 8.61 -8.92 16.44
CA HIS A 113 9.58 -9.62 15.59
C HIS A 113 10.91 -8.85 15.62
N PRO A 114 12.08 -9.49 15.92
CA PRO A 114 13.35 -8.80 16.08
C PRO A 114 13.76 -7.92 14.90
N GLU A 115 13.53 -8.38 13.65
CA GLU A 115 13.86 -7.61 12.45
C GLU A 115 12.96 -6.37 12.30
N LEU A 116 11.69 -6.46 12.72
CA LEU A 116 10.78 -5.32 12.69
C LEU A 116 11.15 -4.29 13.77
N ASP A 117 11.61 -4.73 14.93
CA ASP A 117 12.14 -3.85 15.98
C ASP A 117 13.33 -3.01 15.48
N LYS A 118 14.23 -3.60 14.67
CA LYS A 118 15.35 -2.86 14.05
C LYS A 118 14.85 -1.72 13.18
N VAL A 119 13.86 -2.00 12.33
CA VAL A 119 13.26 -1.00 11.44
C VAL A 119 12.55 0.11 12.22
N ILE A 120 11.84 -0.23 13.29
CA ILE A 120 11.17 0.75 14.14
C ILE A 120 12.18 1.60 14.93
N LYS A 121 13.32 1.04 15.36
CA LYS A 121 14.41 1.82 15.94
C LYS A 121 14.96 2.86 14.95
N LEU A 122 15.09 2.52 13.67
CA LEU A 122 15.44 3.51 12.63
C LEU A 122 14.39 4.61 12.54
N LEU A 123 13.11 4.24 12.46
CA LEU A 123 12.00 5.20 12.40
C LEU A 123 12.03 6.18 13.58
N ARG A 124 12.23 5.68 14.78
CA ARG A 124 12.31 6.50 16.01
C ARG A 124 13.51 7.44 16.00
N LYS A 125 14.68 6.97 15.51
CA LYS A 125 15.93 7.72 15.49
C LYS A 125 15.96 8.80 14.40
N GLN A 126 15.51 8.49 13.19
CA GLN A 126 15.77 9.31 12.00
C GLN A 126 14.50 9.66 11.17
N GLY A 127 13.29 9.28 11.63
CA GLY A 127 12.04 9.55 10.91
C GLY A 127 11.91 8.79 9.58
N SER A 128 12.62 7.66 9.43
CA SER A 128 12.66 6.87 8.20
C SER A 128 12.57 5.37 8.50
N MET A 129 11.90 4.62 7.62
CA MET A 129 11.82 3.15 7.67
C MET A 129 12.97 2.46 6.92
N VAL A 130 13.82 3.23 6.26
CA VAL A 130 15.06 2.76 5.63
C VAL A 130 16.23 3.55 6.20
N PRO A 131 17.45 3.00 6.17
CA PRO A 131 18.63 3.73 6.61
C PRO A 131 18.75 5.08 5.88
N ALA A 132 18.91 6.16 6.63
CA ALA A 132 19.17 7.47 6.06
C ALA A 132 20.65 7.58 5.69
N VAL A 133 20.93 7.74 4.40
CA VAL A 133 22.25 8.08 3.87
C VAL A 133 22.14 9.51 3.33
N GLY A 134 22.92 10.43 3.87
CA GLY A 134 22.79 11.85 3.54
C GLY A 134 21.54 12.50 4.12
N LYS A 135 21.10 13.59 3.49
CA LYS A 135 19.88 14.32 3.83
C LYS A 135 18.69 13.83 3.01
N ARG A 136 17.49 14.01 3.54
CA ARG A 136 16.26 13.59 2.85
C ARG A 136 16.04 14.36 1.55
N GLY A 137 16.55 15.59 1.46
CA GLY A 137 16.43 16.46 0.30
C GLY A 137 17.46 16.25 -0.80
N ASP A 138 18.54 15.48 -0.59
CA ASP A 138 19.70 15.37 -1.52
C ASP A 138 19.31 14.92 -2.94
N TRP A 139 18.26 14.13 -3.08
CA TRP A 139 17.74 13.74 -4.40
C TRP A 139 17.33 14.93 -5.27
N ALA A 140 17.02 16.08 -4.66
CA ALA A 140 16.55 17.29 -5.31
C ALA A 140 17.68 18.27 -5.65
N ASP A 141 18.92 17.96 -5.31
CA ASP A 141 20.06 18.83 -5.58
C ASP A 141 20.14 19.20 -7.06
N GLY A 142 20.27 20.52 -7.32
CA GLY A 142 20.30 21.10 -8.66
C GLY A 142 18.93 21.19 -9.37
N LEU A 143 17.82 20.84 -8.72
CA LEU A 143 16.49 20.91 -9.33
C LEU A 143 15.75 22.22 -9.10
N ASP A 144 16.24 23.14 -8.28
CA ASP A 144 15.58 24.41 -7.95
C ASP A 144 14.08 24.20 -7.59
N LEU A 145 13.81 23.46 -6.53
CA LEU A 145 12.47 23.18 -6.02
C LEU A 145 12.17 24.09 -4.83
N LYS A 146 10.92 24.57 -4.75
CA LYS A 146 10.44 25.36 -3.60
C LYS A 146 10.50 24.53 -2.30
N ASP A 147 10.94 25.16 -1.23
CA ASP A 147 10.77 24.65 0.12
C ASP A 147 9.35 24.99 0.63
N ALA A 148 8.48 23.99 0.64
CA ALA A 148 7.10 24.13 1.08
C ALA A 148 6.95 24.49 2.57
N THR A 149 8.03 24.46 3.35
CA THR A 149 8.03 24.92 4.75
C THR A 149 8.27 26.42 4.89
N MET A 150 8.85 27.03 3.87
CA MET A 150 9.24 28.45 3.84
C MET A 150 8.44 29.25 2.82
N GLU A 151 8.02 28.61 1.74
CA GLU A 151 7.32 29.23 0.62
C GLU A 151 5.89 28.69 0.49
N LYS A 152 4.96 29.56 0.10
CA LYS A 152 3.59 29.14 -0.19
C LYS A 152 3.55 28.36 -1.50
N VAL A 153 2.92 27.20 -1.46
CA VAL A 153 2.72 26.32 -2.63
C VAL A 153 1.28 25.78 -2.63
N ASP A 154 0.77 25.48 -3.81
CA ASP A 154 -0.54 24.84 -3.97
C ASP A 154 -0.49 23.36 -3.56
N VAL A 155 0.63 22.69 -3.84
CA VAL A 155 0.82 21.25 -3.67
C VAL A 155 2.10 20.94 -2.90
N LEU A 156 2.01 20.15 -1.86
CA LEU A 156 3.17 19.49 -1.26
C LEU A 156 3.39 18.14 -1.97
N TYR A 157 4.55 17.96 -2.58
CA TYR A 157 5.01 16.63 -3.00
C TYR A 157 5.69 15.93 -1.83
N HIS A 158 4.98 14.96 -1.25
CA HIS A 158 5.53 14.08 -0.20
C HIS A 158 6.26 12.91 -0.86
N VAL A 159 7.59 12.91 -0.77
CA VAL A 159 8.48 11.99 -1.50
C VAL A 159 8.49 10.59 -0.88
N GLY A 160 8.53 10.51 0.45
CA GLY A 160 8.58 9.24 1.19
C GLY A 160 10.01 8.70 1.40
N CYS A 161 10.14 7.80 2.39
CA CYS A 161 11.45 7.35 2.88
C CYS A 161 12.30 6.65 1.82
N LEU A 162 11.70 5.67 1.10
CA LEU A 162 12.44 4.86 0.15
C LEU A 162 12.97 5.71 -1.01
N THR A 163 12.10 6.54 -1.58
CA THR A 163 12.45 7.41 -2.72
C THR A 163 13.43 8.51 -2.35
N SER A 164 13.47 8.91 -1.06
CA SER A 164 14.44 9.92 -0.59
C SER A 164 15.84 9.38 -0.31
N TYR A 165 15.97 8.11 0.12
CA TYR A 165 17.23 7.58 0.62
C TYR A 165 17.82 6.43 -0.20
N ASP A 166 17.05 5.79 -1.09
CA ASP A 166 17.57 4.78 -2.00
C ASP A 166 17.92 5.45 -3.34
N GLU A 167 19.21 5.54 -3.65
CA GLU A 167 19.70 6.20 -4.87
C GLU A 167 19.07 5.64 -6.14
N ASN A 168 18.79 4.32 -6.16
CA ASN A 168 18.12 3.69 -7.30
C ASN A 168 16.67 4.17 -7.49
N MET A 169 16.07 4.74 -6.43
CA MET A 169 14.71 5.27 -6.43
C MET A 169 14.65 6.79 -6.62
N HIS A 170 15.77 7.52 -6.54
CA HIS A 170 15.82 8.98 -6.79
C HIS A 170 15.26 9.35 -8.17
N LYS A 171 15.39 8.47 -9.16
CA LYS A 171 14.82 8.64 -10.50
C LYS A 171 13.31 8.87 -10.47
N LEU A 172 12.57 8.27 -9.51
CA LEU A 172 11.11 8.42 -9.37
C LEU A 172 10.75 9.82 -8.87
N ALA A 173 11.49 10.31 -7.87
CA ALA A 173 11.29 11.68 -7.36
C ALA A 173 11.61 12.72 -8.44
N LYS A 174 12.73 12.56 -9.16
CA LYS A 174 13.13 13.44 -10.26
C LYS A 174 12.14 13.41 -11.41
N ALA A 175 11.63 12.22 -11.78
CA ALA A 175 10.59 12.09 -12.80
C ALA A 175 9.28 12.79 -12.37
N THR A 176 8.86 12.60 -11.12
CA THR A 176 7.68 13.26 -10.57
C THR A 176 7.82 14.79 -10.59
N ALA A 177 8.96 15.31 -10.12
CA ALA A 177 9.23 16.75 -10.15
C ALA A 177 9.22 17.32 -11.58
N LYS A 178 9.84 16.61 -12.55
CA LYS A 178 9.79 16.95 -13.98
C LYS A 178 8.36 17.03 -14.51
N ILE A 179 7.52 16.03 -14.19
CA ILE A 179 6.12 15.98 -14.62
C ILE A 179 5.32 17.16 -14.07
N LEU A 180 5.40 17.41 -12.76
CA LEU A 180 4.69 18.51 -12.10
C LEU A 180 5.10 19.86 -12.66
N ARG A 181 6.41 20.07 -12.86
CA ARG A 181 6.95 21.30 -13.47
C ARG A 181 6.45 21.49 -14.91
N THR A 182 6.50 20.43 -15.73
CA THR A 182 6.04 20.48 -17.14
C THR A 182 4.55 20.81 -17.23
N ALA A 183 3.75 20.35 -16.26
CA ALA A 183 2.31 20.64 -16.19
C ALA A 183 1.98 22.02 -15.59
N GLY A 184 2.98 22.82 -15.21
CA GLY A 184 2.81 24.14 -14.61
C GLY A 184 2.17 24.10 -13.23
N VAL A 185 2.41 23.04 -12.46
CA VAL A 185 1.91 22.92 -11.08
C VAL A 185 2.80 23.72 -10.14
N ASP A 186 2.20 24.56 -9.30
CA ASP A 186 2.91 25.21 -8.19
C ASP A 186 3.05 24.21 -7.03
N PHE A 187 4.24 23.63 -6.91
CA PHE A 187 4.54 22.61 -5.90
C PHE A 187 5.87 22.86 -5.21
N GLY A 188 5.98 22.31 -4.01
CA GLY A 188 7.23 22.28 -3.24
C GLY A 188 7.41 20.94 -2.54
N ILE A 189 8.58 20.77 -1.95
CA ILE A 189 8.96 19.65 -1.11
C ILE A 189 9.25 20.14 0.31
N ALA A 190 9.18 19.25 1.30
CA ALA A 190 9.55 19.62 2.67
C ALA A 190 11.02 19.28 3.00
N GLY A 191 11.77 18.70 2.07
CA GLY A 191 13.18 18.36 2.25
C GLY A 191 13.42 17.59 3.56
N ASP A 192 14.38 18.05 4.35
CA ASP A 192 14.75 17.41 5.64
C ASP A 192 13.67 17.55 6.72
N ALA A 193 12.71 18.44 6.55
CA ALA A 193 11.55 18.54 7.46
C ALA A 193 10.50 17.46 7.23
N GLU A 194 10.54 16.76 6.07
CA GLU A 194 9.65 15.63 5.80
C GLU A 194 9.97 14.46 6.74
N THR A 195 8.94 13.78 7.24
CA THR A 195 9.11 12.54 8.01
C THR A 195 8.31 11.40 7.36
N CYS A 196 8.58 10.17 7.79
CA CYS A 196 7.85 8.98 7.32
C CYS A 196 6.33 9.16 7.44
N CYS A 197 5.57 8.66 6.47
CA CYS A 197 4.10 8.63 6.55
C CYS A 197 3.57 7.70 7.65
N GLY A 198 4.38 6.77 8.15
CA GLY A 198 4.03 5.83 9.21
C GLY A 198 3.25 4.59 8.76
N SER A 199 2.82 4.48 7.49
CA SER A 199 2.00 3.37 7.01
C SER A 199 2.60 1.99 7.36
N ARG A 200 3.89 1.79 7.11
CA ARG A 200 4.54 0.50 7.38
C ARG A 200 4.65 0.19 8.87
N ALA A 201 4.87 1.21 9.72
CA ALA A 201 4.85 1.02 11.17
C ALA A 201 3.47 0.53 11.64
N TYR A 202 2.39 1.13 11.11
CA TYR A 202 1.02 0.68 11.36
C TYR A 202 0.79 -0.78 10.95
N GLN A 203 1.25 -1.16 9.76
CA GLN A 203 1.14 -2.53 9.24
C GLN A 203 1.88 -3.56 10.10
N MET A 204 2.97 -3.16 10.73
CA MET A 204 3.78 -4.00 11.61
C MET A 204 3.22 -4.08 13.05
N GLY A 205 2.15 -3.32 13.37
CA GLY A 205 1.51 -3.28 14.69
C GLY A 205 1.98 -2.12 15.59
N TYR A 206 2.91 -1.28 15.15
CA TYR A 206 3.45 -0.16 15.94
C TYR A 206 2.58 1.10 15.78
N ARG A 207 1.36 1.03 16.30
CA ARG A 207 0.36 2.11 16.22
C ARG A 207 0.85 3.43 16.78
N GLU A 208 1.52 3.41 17.92
CA GLU A 208 2.00 4.65 18.56
C GLU A 208 3.08 5.35 17.72
N ASP A 209 3.99 4.59 17.12
CA ASP A 209 4.99 5.13 16.21
C ASP A 209 4.35 5.71 14.94
N PHE A 210 3.34 5.03 14.39
CA PHE A 210 2.52 5.56 13.29
C PHE A 210 1.87 6.89 13.68
N LEU A 211 1.17 6.96 14.81
CA LEU A 211 0.49 8.16 15.27
C LEU A 211 1.44 9.33 15.51
N LYS A 212 2.64 9.05 16.04
CA LYS A 212 3.69 10.05 16.23
C LYS A 212 4.13 10.66 14.89
N GLN A 213 4.34 9.83 13.85
CA GLN A 213 4.69 10.32 12.51
C GLN A 213 3.53 11.09 11.86
N ALA A 214 2.31 10.56 11.97
CA ALA A 214 1.12 11.21 11.44
C ALA A 214 0.91 12.61 12.02
N LYS A 215 1.03 12.77 13.34
CA LYS A 215 0.92 14.07 14.01
C LYS A 215 2.00 15.04 13.55
N LYS A 216 3.26 14.59 13.37
CA LYS A 216 4.35 15.43 12.84
C LYS A 216 4.06 15.93 11.43
N ASN A 217 3.65 15.03 10.52
CA ASN A 217 3.30 15.40 9.15
C ASN A 217 2.14 16.40 9.12
N MET A 218 1.08 16.15 9.91
CA MET A 218 -0.07 17.06 9.93
C MET A 218 0.24 18.41 10.56
N ALA A 219 1.14 18.47 11.54
CA ALA A 219 1.61 19.73 12.12
C ALA A 219 2.40 20.56 11.08
N LEU A 220 3.30 19.93 10.31
CA LEU A 220 4.02 20.56 9.21
C LEU A 220 3.04 21.09 8.15
N ILE A 221 2.14 20.25 7.65
CA ILE A 221 1.15 20.59 6.63
C ILE A 221 0.28 21.77 7.08
N LYS A 222 -0.20 21.73 8.33
CA LYS A 222 -1.02 22.83 8.90
C LYS A 222 -0.21 24.13 9.03
N LYS A 223 1.02 24.07 9.53
CA LYS A 223 1.90 25.23 9.69
C LYS A 223 2.19 25.89 8.35
N ALA A 224 2.45 25.09 7.30
CA ALA A 224 2.73 25.56 5.96
C ALA A 224 1.46 25.99 5.17
N GLY A 225 0.24 25.79 5.72
CA GLY A 225 -1.02 26.15 5.07
C GLY A 225 -1.34 25.30 3.83
N ILE A 226 -0.76 24.10 3.73
CA ILE A 226 -0.89 23.20 2.57
C ILE A 226 -2.30 22.58 2.57
N LYS A 227 -2.94 22.59 1.40
CA LYS A 227 -4.28 22.02 1.20
C LYS A 227 -4.28 20.72 0.42
N THR A 228 -3.27 20.50 -0.41
CA THR A 228 -3.16 19.31 -1.26
C THR A 228 -1.79 18.64 -1.07
N VAL A 229 -1.81 17.34 -0.80
CA VAL A 229 -0.63 16.47 -0.79
C VAL A 229 -0.68 15.53 -1.98
N VAL A 230 0.40 15.49 -2.75
CA VAL A 230 0.63 14.50 -3.80
C VAL A 230 1.77 13.60 -3.38
N THR A 231 1.64 12.29 -3.56
CA THR A 231 2.72 11.33 -3.29
C THR A 231 2.83 10.30 -4.42
N SER A 232 4.05 9.84 -4.70
CA SER A 232 4.33 8.75 -5.64
C SER A 232 4.39 7.36 -4.97
N CYS A 233 4.13 7.29 -3.67
CA CYS A 233 4.17 6.05 -2.89
C CYS A 233 2.77 5.62 -2.48
N ALA A 234 2.38 4.38 -2.82
CA ALA A 234 1.09 3.83 -2.44
C ALA A 234 0.91 3.71 -0.91
N ASP A 235 1.98 3.40 -0.16
CA ASP A 235 1.95 3.41 1.31
C ASP A 235 1.70 4.83 1.86
N GLY A 236 2.34 5.84 1.25
CA GLY A 236 2.11 7.25 1.57
C GLY A 236 0.66 7.66 1.29
N TYR A 237 0.15 7.29 0.11
CA TYR A 237 -1.24 7.56 -0.25
C TYR A 237 -2.22 6.97 0.76
N GLN A 238 -2.09 5.68 1.09
CA GLN A 238 -2.95 5.05 2.09
C GLN A 238 -2.83 5.74 3.46
N ALA A 239 -1.61 6.07 3.91
CA ALA A 239 -1.42 6.75 5.19
C ALA A 239 -2.21 8.05 5.25
N PHE A 240 -1.95 8.98 4.33
CA PHE A 240 -2.59 10.29 4.33
C PHE A 240 -4.09 10.25 4.02
N LYS A 241 -4.50 9.40 3.05
CA LYS A 241 -5.89 9.33 2.58
C LYS A 241 -6.80 8.58 3.52
N VAL A 242 -6.34 7.43 4.02
CA VAL A 242 -7.17 6.44 4.73
C VAL A 242 -6.85 6.42 6.21
N LEU A 243 -5.58 6.15 6.59
CA LEU A 243 -5.25 5.96 7.99
C LEU A 243 -5.36 7.26 8.80
N TYR A 244 -4.88 8.39 8.27
CA TYR A 244 -5.03 9.68 8.97
C TYR A 244 -6.50 10.09 9.12
N ASP A 245 -7.35 9.70 8.16
CA ASP A 245 -8.79 9.91 8.27
C ASP A 245 -9.43 9.02 9.32
N GLN A 246 -9.07 7.72 9.35
CA GLN A 246 -9.51 6.75 10.35
C GLN A 246 -9.21 7.21 11.79
N TYR A 247 -8.07 7.88 11.99
CA TYR A 247 -7.67 8.44 13.28
C TYR A 247 -8.07 9.92 13.45
N LYS A 248 -8.95 10.45 12.59
CA LYS A 248 -9.45 11.84 12.66
C LYS A 248 -8.34 12.91 12.63
N LEU A 249 -7.23 12.62 11.95
CA LEU A 249 -6.07 13.53 11.82
C LEU A 249 -6.08 14.30 10.50
N LYS A 250 -6.62 13.72 9.41
CA LYS A 250 -6.54 14.26 8.04
C LYS A 250 -7.23 15.61 7.87
N GLY A 251 -8.37 15.83 8.52
CA GLY A 251 -9.21 17.00 8.29
C GLY A 251 -9.62 17.15 6.81
N ASN A 252 -9.59 18.37 6.31
CA ASN A 252 -9.98 18.70 4.92
C ASN A 252 -8.81 18.58 3.91
N LEU A 253 -7.71 17.90 4.27
CA LEU A 253 -6.58 17.72 3.37
C LEU A 253 -6.99 16.91 2.14
N GLU A 254 -6.76 17.46 0.94
CA GLU A 254 -6.84 16.69 -0.30
C GLU A 254 -5.58 15.83 -0.43
N VAL A 255 -5.77 14.54 -0.69
CA VAL A 255 -4.66 13.60 -0.86
C VAL A 255 -4.83 12.89 -2.20
N LEU A 256 -3.81 12.99 -3.04
CA LEU A 256 -3.79 12.41 -4.37
C LEU A 256 -2.54 11.54 -4.55
N HIS A 257 -2.72 10.42 -5.21
CA HIS A 257 -1.58 9.69 -5.74
C HIS A 257 -1.12 10.34 -7.05
N ILE A 258 0.18 10.31 -7.33
CA ILE A 258 0.73 10.94 -8.54
C ILE A 258 0.09 10.42 -9.84
N SER A 259 -0.26 9.12 -9.92
CA SER A 259 -0.92 8.57 -11.11
C SER A 259 -2.32 9.14 -11.33
N GLU A 260 -3.08 9.35 -10.24
CA GLU A 260 -4.39 10.01 -10.27
C GLU A 260 -4.24 11.50 -10.68
N TYR A 261 -3.20 12.14 -10.16
CA TYR A 261 -2.94 13.55 -10.46
C TYR A 261 -2.50 13.76 -11.90
N ILE A 262 -1.63 12.89 -12.43
CA ILE A 262 -1.22 12.88 -13.85
C ILE A 262 -2.44 12.71 -14.75
N ASP A 263 -3.31 11.75 -14.48
CA ASP A 263 -4.54 11.53 -15.25
C ASP A 263 -5.41 12.81 -15.27
N ARG A 264 -5.61 13.46 -14.12
CA ARG A 264 -6.32 14.75 -14.03
C ARG A 264 -5.65 15.86 -14.85
N LEU A 265 -4.31 15.93 -14.86
CA LEU A 265 -3.55 16.93 -15.62
C LEU A 265 -3.66 16.67 -17.13
N ILE A 266 -3.63 15.43 -17.57
CA ILE A 266 -3.82 15.04 -18.98
C ILE A 266 -5.25 15.40 -19.43
N LYS A 267 -6.28 14.98 -18.68
CA LYS A 267 -7.70 15.26 -18.97
C LYS A 267 -8.00 16.77 -19.01
N LYS A 268 -7.28 17.58 -18.21
CA LYS A 268 -7.38 19.05 -18.25
C LYS A 268 -6.53 19.71 -19.33
N GLY A 269 -5.81 18.95 -20.15
CA GLY A 269 -4.91 19.48 -21.20
C GLY A 269 -3.65 20.18 -20.69
N LYS A 270 -3.37 20.12 -19.37
CA LYS A 270 -2.17 20.73 -18.74
C LYS A 270 -0.90 19.90 -18.95
N LEU A 271 -1.02 18.60 -19.15
CA LEU A 271 0.09 17.71 -19.46
C LEU A 271 -0.18 17.03 -20.82
N LYS A 272 0.77 17.15 -21.74
CA LYS A 272 0.68 16.54 -23.08
C LYS A 272 1.81 15.52 -23.26
N LEU A 273 1.47 14.28 -23.52
CA LEU A 273 2.42 13.22 -23.80
C LEU A 273 2.63 13.16 -25.32
N LYS A 274 3.82 13.55 -25.78
CA LYS A 274 4.10 13.74 -27.21
C LYS A 274 5.12 12.75 -27.75
N LYS A 275 6.07 12.31 -26.91
CA LYS A 275 7.14 11.43 -27.33
C LYS A 275 6.69 9.98 -27.28
N LYS A 276 7.03 9.24 -28.32
CA LYS A 276 6.73 7.81 -28.42
C LYS A 276 7.60 6.99 -27.47
N VAL A 277 6.99 6.04 -26.78
CA VAL A 277 7.65 5.03 -25.94
C VAL A 277 7.21 3.66 -26.46
N ASP A 278 8.01 3.08 -27.38
CA ASP A 278 7.72 1.76 -27.95
C ASP A 278 8.04 0.69 -26.90
N LEU A 279 7.01 0.23 -26.19
CA LEU A 279 7.14 -0.79 -25.15
C LEU A 279 5.80 -1.51 -24.95
N SER A 280 5.85 -2.83 -24.83
CA SER A 280 4.71 -3.63 -24.37
C SER A 280 4.76 -3.75 -22.85
N VAL A 281 3.65 -3.42 -22.18
CA VAL A 281 3.60 -3.34 -20.71
C VAL A 281 2.35 -4.00 -20.14
N THR A 282 2.50 -4.52 -18.93
CA THR A 282 1.39 -4.88 -18.06
C THR A 282 1.46 -4.07 -16.78
N TYR A 283 0.34 -3.96 -16.03
CA TYR A 283 0.26 -3.12 -14.84
C TYR A 283 0.00 -3.93 -13.57
N HIS A 284 0.83 -3.72 -12.57
CA HIS A 284 0.60 -4.23 -11.22
C HIS A 284 -0.14 -3.19 -10.37
N ASP A 285 -1.33 -3.54 -9.89
CA ASP A 285 -2.11 -2.71 -8.96
C ASP A 285 -1.51 -2.76 -7.54
N PRO A 286 -0.89 -1.69 -7.04
CA PRO A 286 -0.40 -1.68 -5.66
C PRO A 286 -1.56 -1.76 -4.68
N CYS A 287 -1.48 -2.69 -3.72
CA CYS A 287 -2.58 -2.94 -2.78
C CYS A 287 -3.00 -1.71 -1.98
N ARG A 288 -2.05 -0.80 -1.68
CA ARG A 288 -2.29 0.42 -0.90
C ARG A 288 -2.85 1.58 -1.72
N LEU A 289 -2.71 1.52 -3.03
CA LEU A 289 -3.35 2.47 -3.95
C LEU A 289 -4.75 1.98 -4.34
N GLY A 290 -4.87 0.67 -4.55
CA GLY A 290 -6.11 0.01 -4.89
C GLY A 290 -6.98 -0.30 -3.65
N ARG A 291 -7.18 -1.58 -3.35
CA ARG A 291 -8.15 -2.07 -2.34
C ARG A 291 -8.01 -1.49 -0.94
N LEU A 292 -6.81 -1.15 -0.49
CA LEU A 292 -6.56 -0.52 0.79
C LEU A 292 -6.42 1.02 0.70
N GLY A 293 -6.44 1.58 -0.51
CA GLY A 293 -6.55 3.00 -0.80
C GLY A 293 -7.99 3.51 -0.85
N GLU A 294 -8.98 2.61 -0.79
CA GLU A 294 -10.40 2.96 -0.70
C GLU A 294 -10.65 3.79 0.57
N PRO A 295 -11.39 4.91 0.50
CA PRO A 295 -11.62 5.78 1.64
C PRO A 295 -12.19 5.05 2.85
N TRP A 296 -11.77 5.47 4.04
CA TRP A 296 -12.33 4.95 5.28
C TRP A 296 -13.81 5.28 5.37
N ILE A 297 -14.63 4.32 5.80
CA ILE A 297 -16.06 4.52 6.06
C ILE A 297 -16.23 4.73 7.56
N HIS A 298 -16.51 5.98 7.94
CA HIS A 298 -16.91 6.29 9.31
C HIS A 298 -18.33 5.75 9.53
N TRP A 299 -18.44 4.84 10.46
CA TRP A 299 -19.73 4.26 10.84
C TRP A 299 -19.92 4.36 12.35
N GLU A 300 -21.03 4.95 12.74
CA GLU A 300 -21.49 5.04 14.12
C GLU A 300 -22.86 4.38 14.21
N GLY A 301 -22.96 3.33 15.00
CA GLY A 301 -24.19 2.57 15.12
C GLY A 301 -24.06 1.44 16.14
N LYS A 302 -25.10 0.65 16.24
CA LYS A 302 -25.16 -0.51 17.13
C LYS A 302 -25.56 -1.77 16.38
N LYS A 303 -25.05 -2.90 16.83
CA LYS A 303 -25.51 -4.20 16.38
C LYS A 303 -26.84 -4.53 17.06
N ILE A 304 -27.81 -5.03 16.28
CA ILE A 304 -29.10 -5.46 16.83
C ILE A 304 -28.90 -6.76 17.59
N PRO A 305 -29.31 -6.83 18.88
CA PRO A 305 -29.22 -8.05 19.67
C PRO A 305 -30.02 -9.21 19.04
N GLY A 306 -29.46 -10.40 19.08
CA GLY A 306 -30.11 -11.63 18.54
C GLY A 306 -29.80 -11.89 17.06
N ASP A 307 -29.35 -10.90 16.30
CA ASP A 307 -28.98 -11.04 14.90
C ASP A 307 -27.47 -10.94 14.69
N ARG A 308 -26.91 -11.80 13.79
CA ARG A 308 -25.48 -11.82 13.52
C ARG A 308 -25.02 -10.68 12.62
N PHE A 309 -25.88 -10.22 11.70
CA PHE A 309 -25.51 -9.31 10.61
C PHE A 309 -26.35 -8.04 10.53
N VAL A 310 -27.27 -7.82 11.50
CA VAL A 310 -28.12 -6.64 11.49
C VAL A 310 -27.53 -5.53 12.34
N PHE A 311 -27.38 -4.37 11.72
CA PHE A 311 -26.81 -3.16 12.30
C PHE A 311 -27.77 -1.98 12.08
N ASP A 312 -27.81 -1.06 13.01
CA ASP A 312 -28.62 0.15 12.95
C ASP A 312 -27.75 1.40 13.19
N PRO A 313 -27.59 2.28 12.18
CA PRO A 313 -27.97 2.09 10.78
C PRO A 313 -27.18 0.96 10.10
N PRO A 314 -27.60 0.47 8.91
CA PRO A 314 -26.90 -0.60 8.20
C PRO A 314 -25.41 -0.28 8.00
N LYS A 315 -24.53 -1.18 8.43
CA LYS A 315 -23.08 -1.00 8.31
C LYS A 315 -22.64 -1.14 6.86
N LYS A 316 -21.90 -0.16 6.38
CA LYS A 316 -21.25 -0.21 5.07
C LYS A 316 -19.84 -0.76 5.23
N TYR A 317 -19.42 -1.62 4.31
CA TYR A 317 -18.10 -2.22 4.30
C TYR A 317 -17.30 -1.72 3.11
N ARG A 318 -15.99 -1.53 3.31
CA ARG A 318 -15.04 -1.29 2.22
C ARG A 318 -14.81 -2.60 1.50
N ARG A 319 -15.15 -2.63 0.21
CA ARG A 319 -15.03 -3.84 -0.61
C ARG A 319 -13.78 -3.86 -1.48
N GLY A 320 -12.96 -2.81 -1.42
CA GLY A 320 -11.76 -2.66 -2.22
C GLY A 320 -12.01 -2.20 -3.66
N THR A 321 -13.28 -2.01 -4.07
CA THR A 321 -13.65 -1.68 -5.45
C THR A 321 -13.51 -0.20 -5.78
N ASN A 322 -13.44 0.67 -4.78
CA ASN A 322 -13.34 2.14 -4.94
C ASN A 322 -11.91 2.67 -4.76
N GLY A 323 -10.89 1.82 -4.98
CA GLY A 323 -9.50 2.23 -5.05
C GLY A 323 -9.13 2.90 -6.37
N ILE A 324 -7.89 3.35 -6.48
CA ILE A 324 -7.36 3.98 -7.69
C ILE A 324 -6.88 2.89 -8.66
N TYR A 325 -7.73 2.52 -9.62
CA TYR A 325 -7.46 1.47 -10.61
C TYR A 325 -7.40 1.99 -12.04
N GLU A 326 -8.36 2.82 -12.45
CA GLU A 326 -8.43 3.30 -13.82
C GLU A 326 -7.42 4.40 -14.14
N PRO A 327 -7.16 5.40 -13.29
CA PRO A 327 -6.22 6.47 -13.61
C PRO A 327 -4.83 5.99 -14.07
N PRO A 328 -4.17 5.01 -13.41
CA PRO A 328 -2.90 4.48 -13.91
C PRO A 328 -3.03 3.84 -15.31
N ARG A 329 -4.14 3.14 -15.59
CA ARG A 329 -4.42 2.52 -16.88
C ARG A 329 -4.66 3.57 -17.97
N ASP A 330 -5.44 4.61 -17.67
CA ASP A 330 -5.69 5.73 -18.56
C ASP A 330 -4.38 6.45 -18.92
N VAL A 331 -3.53 6.69 -17.93
CA VAL A 331 -2.20 7.28 -18.14
C VAL A 331 -1.35 6.41 -19.06
N LEU A 332 -1.23 5.10 -18.79
CA LEU A 332 -0.43 4.21 -19.64
C LEU A 332 -0.95 4.17 -21.08
N LYS A 333 -2.26 4.05 -21.26
CA LYS A 333 -2.90 4.05 -22.60
C LYS A 333 -2.75 5.36 -23.35
N SER A 334 -2.53 6.49 -22.63
CA SER A 334 -2.33 7.81 -23.25
C SER A 334 -0.90 8.06 -23.72
N ILE A 335 0.07 7.22 -23.33
CA ILE A 335 1.46 7.34 -23.78
C ILE A 335 1.57 6.78 -25.22
N PRO A 336 1.99 7.58 -26.21
CA PRO A 336 2.15 7.09 -27.58
C PRO A 336 3.14 5.92 -27.64
N GLY A 337 2.76 4.84 -28.34
CA GLY A 337 3.62 3.65 -28.54
C GLY A 337 3.52 2.58 -27.45
N ILE A 338 2.89 2.84 -26.33
CA ILE A 338 2.63 1.81 -25.30
C ILE A 338 1.61 0.82 -25.82
N LYS A 339 1.94 -0.48 -25.70
CA LYS A 339 1.01 -1.60 -25.90
C LYS A 339 0.68 -2.17 -24.52
N PHE A 340 -0.56 -2.00 -24.08
CA PHE A 340 -1.00 -2.37 -22.74
C PHE A 340 -1.77 -3.69 -22.74
N SER A 341 -1.37 -4.63 -21.89
CA SER A 341 -2.07 -5.90 -21.64
C SER A 341 -2.33 -6.09 -20.16
N GLU A 342 -3.49 -6.63 -19.80
CA GLU A 342 -3.82 -6.94 -18.40
C GLU A 342 -3.28 -8.31 -17.97
N MET A 343 -2.92 -8.44 -16.71
CA MET A 343 -2.71 -9.74 -16.07
C MET A 343 -4.04 -10.41 -15.73
N THR A 344 -4.02 -11.66 -15.27
CA THR A 344 -5.22 -12.39 -14.84
C THR A 344 -5.81 -11.83 -13.55
N ARG A 345 -4.96 -11.57 -12.56
CA ARG A 345 -5.37 -11.00 -11.25
C ARG A 345 -5.14 -9.50 -11.25
N ILE A 346 -6.20 -8.72 -11.39
CA ILE A 346 -6.14 -7.25 -11.48
C ILE A 346 -7.00 -6.58 -10.41
N LYS A 347 -6.82 -5.29 -10.26
CA LYS A 347 -7.62 -4.42 -9.40
C LYS A 347 -7.65 -4.92 -7.96
N GLU A 348 -8.85 -5.03 -7.37
CA GLU A 348 -9.04 -5.49 -5.99
C GLU A 348 -8.54 -6.91 -5.75
N TYR A 349 -8.46 -7.74 -6.78
CA TYR A 349 -7.94 -9.11 -6.72
C TYR A 349 -6.47 -9.24 -7.10
N ALA A 350 -5.77 -8.15 -7.41
CA ALA A 350 -4.37 -8.20 -7.77
C ALA A 350 -3.52 -8.94 -6.73
N TRP A 351 -2.62 -9.81 -7.20
CA TRP A 351 -1.65 -10.50 -6.35
C TRP A 351 -0.68 -9.50 -5.72
N CYS A 352 -0.21 -9.77 -4.50
CA CYS A 352 0.70 -8.91 -3.76
C CYS A 352 2.10 -8.87 -4.40
N CYS A 353 2.79 -7.72 -4.27
CA CYS A 353 4.21 -7.61 -4.66
C CYS A 353 5.19 -8.24 -3.65
N GLY A 354 4.72 -8.62 -2.46
CA GLY A 354 5.55 -9.21 -1.40
C GLY A 354 6.05 -8.23 -0.33
N ALA A 355 6.17 -6.94 -0.60
CA ALA A 355 6.86 -5.97 0.26
C ALA A 355 6.16 -5.61 1.58
N GLY A 356 4.82 -5.79 1.68
CA GLY A 356 4.00 -5.24 2.76
C GLY A 356 4.12 -5.97 4.10
N GLY A 357 3.52 -5.39 5.14
CA GLY A 357 3.37 -6.01 6.46
C GLY A 357 4.66 -6.29 7.22
N GLY A 358 5.80 -5.76 6.78
CA GLY A 358 7.11 -6.07 7.35
C GLY A 358 7.71 -7.40 6.87
N VAL A 359 7.05 -8.11 5.94
CA VAL A 359 7.54 -9.41 5.43
C VAL A 359 8.85 -9.26 4.67
N ASN A 360 9.06 -8.15 3.97
CA ASN A 360 10.33 -7.88 3.29
C ASN A 360 11.54 -7.88 4.25
N GLU A 361 11.32 -7.51 5.51
CA GLU A 361 12.35 -7.45 6.55
C GLU A 361 12.39 -8.73 7.39
N SER A 362 11.21 -9.28 7.76
CA SER A 362 11.13 -10.45 8.65
C SER A 362 11.31 -11.78 7.91
N ASN A 363 10.91 -11.86 6.66
CA ASN A 363 11.03 -13.06 5.81
C ASN A 363 11.26 -12.68 4.35
N PRO A 364 12.49 -12.23 3.98
CA PRO A 364 12.82 -11.81 2.62
C PRO A 364 12.58 -12.89 1.56
N GLU A 365 12.84 -14.15 1.88
CA GLU A 365 12.57 -15.29 0.98
C GLU A 365 11.09 -15.35 0.59
N PHE A 366 10.19 -15.22 1.55
CA PHE A 366 8.75 -15.22 1.27
C PHE A 366 8.31 -13.97 0.50
N ALA A 367 8.94 -12.82 0.74
CA ALA A 367 8.69 -11.61 -0.04
C ALA A 367 9.06 -11.81 -1.52
N ILE A 368 10.26 -12.35 -1.78
CA ILE A 368 10.76 -12.65 -3.13
C ILE A 368 9.90 -13.72 -3.81
N TRP A 369 9.60 -14.83 -3.12
CA TRP A 369 8.70 -15.87 -3.66
C TRP A 369 7.34 -15.27 -4.07
N THR A 370 6.79 -14.38 -3.27
CA THR A 370 5.53 -13.69 -3.61
C THR A 370 5.68 -12.82 -4.86
N ALA A 371 6.80 -12.09 -4.97
CA ALA A 371 7.08 -11.24 -6.13
C ALA A 371 7.29 -12.06 -7.42
N LEU A 372 7.98 -13.19 -7.33
CA LEU A 372 8.21 -14.08 -8.48
C LEU A 372 6.90 -14.60 -9.06
N ASN A 373 5.94 -15.01 -8.22
CA ASN A 373 4.61 -15.40 -8.72
C ASN A 373 3.91 -14.27 -9.49
N ARG A 374 4.16 -13.00 -9.13
CA ARG A 374 3.60 -11.86 -9.86
C ARG A 374 4.37 -11.58 -11.15
N ILE A 375 5.67 -11.80 -11.16
CA ILE A 375 6.53 -11.69 -12.35
C ILE A 375 6.15 -12.77 -13.37
N ASP A 376 5.90 -14.01 -12.94
CA ASP A 376 5.46 -15.10 -13.81
C ASP A 376 4.11 -14.76 -14.48
N GLU A 377 3.16 -14.22 -13.71
CA GLU A 377 1.88 -13.76 -14.23
C GLU A 377 2.05 -12.58 -15.22
N ALA A 378 2.97 -11.66 -14.96
CA ALA A 378 3.28 -10.56 -15.87
C ALA A 378 3.94 -11.08 -17.16
N THR A 379 4.85 -12.03 -17.06
CA THR A 379 5.53 -12.66 -18.20
C THR A 379 4.53 -13.41 -19.09
N SER A 380 3.53 -14.07 -18.50
CA SER A 380 2.48 -14.78 -19.27
C SER A 380 1.62 -13.88 -20.15
N THR A 381 1.63 -12.56 -19.93
CA THR A 381 0.95 -11.58 -20.81
C THR A 381 1.69 -11.32 -22.12
N GLY A 382 2.94 -11.79 -22.26
CA GLY A 382 3.81 -11.46 -23.38
C GLY A 382 4.38 -10.03 -23.34
N SER A 383 4.20 -9.32 -22.22
CA SER A 383 4.72 -7.96 -22.06
C SER A 383 6.23 -7.94 -21.81
N GLU A 384 6.92 -6.88 -22.28
CA GLU A 384 8.35 -6.65 -22.06
C GLU A 384 8.63 -6.06 -20.68
N ALA A 385 7.59 -5.44 -20.05
CA ALA A 385 7.75 -4.80 -18.76
C ALA A 385 6.52 -4.91 -17.88
N ILE A 386 6.76 -5.01 -16.56
CA ILE A 386 5.77 -4.77 -15.53
C ILE A 386 5.89 -3.33 -15.02
N VAL A 387 4.76 -2.61 -15.02
CA VAL A 387 4.68 -1.24 -14.51
C VAL A 387 3.93 -1.23 -13.18
N SER A 388 4.40 -0.43 -12.24
CA SER A 388 3.71 -0.20 -10.97
C SER A 388 3.61 1.30 -10.68
N ALA A 389 2.94 1.66 -9.61
CA ALA A 389 2.82 3.02 -9.10
C ALA A 389 3.15 3.02 -7.59
N CYS A 390 4.27 2.39 -7.24
CA CYS A 390 4.74 2.30 -5.86
C CYS A 390 6.21 1.90 -5.80
N PRO A 391 7.09 2.69 -5.18
CA PRO A 391 8.53 2.39 -5.11
C PRO A 391 8.85 1.09 -4.36
N TRP A 392 8.02 0.70 -3.38
CA TRP A 392 8.19 -0.58 -2.70
C TRP A 392 7.91 -1.78 -3.61
N CYS A 393 6.88 -1.69 -4.46
CA CYS A 393 6.59 -2.74 -5.45
C CYS A 393 7.72 -2.83 -6.47
N GLU A 394 8.18 -1.68 -6.99
CA GLU A 394 9.30 -1.63 -7.94
C GLU A 394 10.57 -2.25 -7.35
N LYS A 395 10.95 -1.86 -6.13
CA LYS A 395 12.13 -2.42 -5.45
C LYS A 395 12.03 -3.93 -5.30
N THR A 396 10.88 -4.44 -4.86
CA THR A 396 10.70 -5.88 -4.63
C THR A 396 10.72 -6.67 -5.94
N PHE A 397 10.11 -6.16 -7.01
CA PHE A 397 10.19 -6.78 -8.34
C PHE A 397 11.60 -6.77 -8.90
N ASN A 398 12.34 -5.66 -8.77
CA ASN A 398 13.74 -5.59 -9.20
C ASN A 398 14.61 -6.63 -8.47
N ASN A 399 14.41 -6.81 -7.16
CA ASN A 399 15.11 -7.82 -6.37
C ASN A 399 14.77 -9.24 -6.85
N ALA A 400 13.50 -9.54 -7.09
CA ALA A 400 13.03 -10.83 -7.56
C ALA A 400 13.54 -11.16 -8.98
N ILE A 401 13.56 -10.18 -9.88
CA ILE A 401 14.10 -10.32 -11.23
C ILE A 401 15.60 -10.60 -11.18
N LYS A 402 16.33 -9.89 -10.32
CA LYS A 402 17.77 -10.12 -10.13
C LYS A 402 18.07 -11.56 -9.65
N GLU A 403 17.20 -12.09 -8.77
CA GLU A 403 17.35 -13.45 -8.24
C GLU A 403 16.98 -14.53 -9.27
N SER A 404 15.91 -14.31 -10.04
CA SER A 404 15.41 -15.30 -11.02
C SER A 404 16.11 -15.23 -12.38
N GLY A 405 16.80 -14.13 -12.70
CA GLY A 405 17.36 -13.90 -14.03
C GLY A 405 16.30 -13.62 -15.10
N SER A 406 15.07 -13.26 -14.73
CA SER A 406 14.02 -12.90 -15.67
C SER A 406 14.42 -11.70 -16.54
N SER A 407 14.06 -11.71 -17.82
CA SER A 407 14.30 -10.59 -18.75
C SER A 407 13.26 -9.46 -18.66
N LEU A 408 12.20 -9.64 -17.84
CA LEU A 408 11.14 -8.65 -17.67
C LEU A 408 11.71 -7.36 -17.06
N LYS A 409 11.39 -6.21 -17.66
CA LYS A 409 11.79 -4.89 -17.13
C LYS A 409 10.79 -4.43 -16.08
N VAL A 410 11.25 -3.61 -15.12
CA VAL A 410 10.39 -2.98 -14.12
C VAL A 410 10.42 -1.47 -14.28
N TYR A 411 9.27 -0.84 -14.28
CA TYR A 411 9.14 0.62 -14.28
C TYR A 411 8.11 1.10 -13.28
N ASP A 412 8.36 2.25 -12.68
CA ASP A 412 7.28 3.05 -12.13
C ASP A 412 6.60 3.86 -13.25
N ILE A 413 5.29 4.11 -13.12
CA ILE A 413 4.50 4.85 -14.11
C ILE A 413 5.07 6.24 -14.39
N VAL A 414 5.64 6.92 -13.38
CA VAL A 414 6.23 8.26 -13.55
C VAL A 414 7.44 8.25 -14.48
N GLU A 415 8.20 7.14 -14.55
CA GLU A 415 9.34 7.01 -15.45
C GLU A 415 8.88 7.02 -16.92
N LEU A 416 7.81 6.28 -17.24
CA LEU A 416 7.26 6.20 -18.59
C LEU A 416 6.63 7.54 -19.01
N VAL A 417 5.90 8.19 -18.10
CA VAL A 417 5.37 9.53 -18.34
C VAL A 417 6.48 10.55 -18.57
N ALA A 418 7.56 10.51 -17.75
CA ALA A 418 8.69 11.42 -17.89
C ALA A 418 9.49 11.22 -19.20
N LYS A 419 9.42 10.03 -19.80
CA LYS A 419 9.97 9.76 -21.15
C LYS A 419 9.09 10.31 -22.25
N ALA A 420 7.77 10.39 -22.03
CA ALA A 420 6.78 10.81 -23.02
C ALA A 420 6.57 12.34 -23.11
N ILE A 421 7.09 13.13 -22.15
CA ILE A 421 7.04 14.59 -22.10
C ILE A 421 8.29 15.27 -22.65
#